data_16380a42ace088f5ec0c533142bf36e4
#
_entry.id   16380a42ace088f5ec0c533142bf36e4
#
_cell.length_a   1.000
_cell.length_b   1.000
_cell.length_c   1.000
_cell.angle_alpha   90.00
_cell.angle_beta   90.00
_cell.angle_gamma   90.00
#
_symmetry.space_group_name_H-M   'P 1'
#
loop_
_entity.id
_entity.type
_entity.pdbx_description
1 polymer ?
#
loop_
_entity_poly.entity_id
_entity_poly.type
_entity_poly.pdbx_seq_one_letter_code
_entity_poly.pdbx_strand_id
1 'polypeptide(L)'
;MKKREKIWKIIAVCCIGVGIIVSVSAMAAVGFDFTKFSSTKYELETCVVEEPFENIEIQTDWQDIRLLPSETPECKVVYAGNETLTYTVKVESGTLKINTEEHREWYQYLSNFNFGDYTDVTLYLPEKDYQSLSVSTSSGNVIVPESFSFASASLKANSGNLSLLAAVSGDLNAESSSGEIKVEGGASGNIHVQTGSGNLLLKQCSPESMQAVSSSGNVSATDIVAKQGIVIKTGSGEVNLSSSDASELTITTSSGS
;
A
#
# COMPACT_ATOMS: atom_id res chain seq x y z
N MET A 1 -35.79 -20.51 37.06
CA MET A 1 -34.87 -19.81 36.16
C MET A 1 -33.41 -20.26 36.31
N LYS A 2 -32.79 -20.24 37.48
CA LYS A 2 -31.37 -20.58 37.71
C LYS A 2 -30.89 -21.97 37.19
N LYS A 3 -31.75 -23.01 37.13
CA LYS A 3 -31.37 -24.35 36.69
C LYS A 3 -31.23 -24.47 35.16
N ARG A 4 -32.07 -23.78 34.40
CA ARG A 4 -31.98 -23.71 32.93
C ARG A 4 -30.74 -22.94 32.46
N GLU A 5 -30.41 -21.85 33.16
CA GLU A 5 -29.20 -21.08 32.83
C GLU A 5 -27.90 -21.87 33.04
N LYS A 6 -27.84 -22.71 34.10
CA LYS A 6 -26.70 -23.62 34.33
C LYS A 6 -26.56 -24.66 33.24
N ILE A 7 -27.68 -25.22 32.75
CA ILE A 7 -27.66 -26.21 31.67
C ILE A 7 -27.12 -25.57 30.35
N TRP A 8 -27.60 -24.38 30.01
CA TRP A 8 -27.11 -23.68 28.80
C TRP A 8 -25.62 -23.33 28.89
N LYS A 9 -25.12 -22.94 30.04
CA LYS A 9 -23.69 -22.69 30.27
C LYS A 9 -22.86 -23.97 30.12
N ILE A 10 -23.32 -25.10 30.60
CA ILE A 10 -22.64 -26.41 30.45
C ILE A 10 -22.61 -26.79 28.98
N ILE A 11 -23.74 -26.66 28.28
CA ILE A 11 -23.80 -26.96 26.81
C ILE A 11 -22.84 -26.07 26.05
N ALA A 12 -22.80 -24.78 26.32
CA ALA A 12 -21.88 -23.85 25.68
C ALA A 12 -20.41 -24.23 25.90
N VAL A 13 -20.03 -24.58 27.14
CA VAL A 13 -18.66 -25.01 27.48
C VAL A 13 -18.32 -26.33 26.76
N CYS A 14 -19.26 -27.28 26.71
CA CYS A 14 -19.05 -28.54 25.96
C CYS A 14 -18.88 -28.28 24.47
N CYS A 15 -19.69 -27.40 23.87
CA CYS A 15 -19.55 -27.05 22.44
C CYS A 15 -18.20 -26.39 22.13
N ILE A 16 -17.73 -25.48 23.01
CA ILE A 16 -16.42 -24.86 22.88
C ILE A 16 -15.31 -25.91 22.98
N GLY A 17 -15.40 -26.82 23.97
CA GLY A 17 -14.42 -27.90 24.16
C GLY A 17 -14.32 -28.82 22.93
N VAL A 18 -15.48 -29.25 22.40
CA VAL A 18 -15.54 -30.06 21.17
C VAL A 18 -14.96 -29.26 19.98
N GLY A 19 -15.31 -27.99 19.84
CA GLY A 19 -14.78 -27.14 18.78
C GLY A 19 -13.26 -27.01 18.81
N ILE A 20 -12.67 -26.85 19.98
CA ILE A 20 -11.21 -26.81 20.16
C ILE A 20 -10.56 -28.16 19.79
N ILE A 21 -11.13 -29.27 20.24
CA ILE A 21 -10.60 -30.61 19.93
C ILE A 21 -10.63 -30.86 18.42
N VAL A 22 -11.73 -30.55 17.75
CA VAL A 22 -11.87 -30.70 16.30
C VAL A 22 -10.87 -29.83 15.56
N SER A 23 -10.71 -28.56 15.97
CA SER A 23 -9.75 -27.63 15.37
C SER A 23 -8.31 -28.12 15.53
N VAL A 24 -7.90 -28.52 16.72
CA VAL A 24 -6.53 -29.02 16.98
C VAL A 24 -6.28 -30.33 16.23
N SER A 25 -7.27 -31.24 16.17
CA SER A 25 -7.15 -32.49 15.42
C SER A 25 -7.02 -32.25 13.92
N ALA A 26 -7.77 -31.32 13.35
CA ALA A 26 -7.66 -30.91 11.96
C ALA A 26 -6.27 -30.31 11.66
N MET A 27 -5.80 -29.43 12.53
CA MET A 27 -4.45 -28.84 12.40
C MET A 27 -3.34 -29.89 12.49
N ALA A 28 -3.45 -30.83 13.42
CA ALA A 28 -2.48 -31.92 13.55
C ALA A 28 -2.47 -32.84 12.32
N ALA A 29 -3.62 -33.12 11.71
CA ALA A 29 -3.72 -33.93 10.51
C ALA A 29 -3.00 -33.34 9.30
N VAL A 30 -2.90 -32.02 9.21
CA VAL A 30 -2.14 -31.32 8.13
C VAL A 30 -0.73 -30.90 8.58
N GLY A 31 -0.28 -31.34 9.75
CA GLY A 31 1.06 -31.05 10.27
C GLY A 31 1.27 -29.59 10.70
N PHE A 32 0.21 -28.88 11.08
CA PHE A 32 0.19 -27.45 11.36
C PHE A 32 0.60 -26.57 10.17
N ASP A 33 0.49 -27.11 8.96
CA ASP A 33 0.75 -26.38 7.74
C ASP A 33 -0.55 -25.72 7.23
N PHE A 34 -0.67 -24.44 7.48
CA PHE A 34 -1.87 -23.66 7.12
C PHE A 34 -2.04 -23.52 5.62
N THR A 35 -0.97 -23.66 4.83
CA THR A 35 -1.06 -23.56 3.36
C THR A 35 -1.90 -24.67 2.75
N LYS A 36 -2.00 -25.81 3.44
CA LYS A 36 -2.85 -26.95 3.01
C LYS A 36 -4.36 -26.70 3.16
N PHE A 37 -4.75 -25.65 3.86
CA PHE A 37 -6.15 -25.23 3.93
C PHE A 37 -6.52 -24.25 2.82
N SER A 38 -5.54 -23.72 2.08
CA SER A 38 -5.81 -22.89 0.92
C SER A 38 -6.36 -23.75 -0.20
N SER A 39 -7.59 -23.50 -0.60
CA SER A 39 -8.23 -24.17 -1.74
C SER A 39 -7.96 -23.47 -3.06
N THR A 40 -7.41 -22.27 -3.02
CA THR A 40 -7.20 -21.42 -4.20
C THR A 40 -5.72 -21.47 -4.58
N LYS A 41 -5.42 -21.95 -5.78
CA LYS A 41 -4.08 -21.88 -6.35
C LYS A 41 -3.99 -20.61 -7.20
N TYR A 42 -2.93 -19.85 -7.00
CA TYR A 42 -2.56 -18.73 -7.85
C TYR A 42 -1.48 -19.21 -8.83
N GLU A 43 -1.59 -18.78 -10.06
CA GLU A 43 -0.58 -19.02 -11.08
C GLU A 43 0.14 -17.72 -11.39
N LEU A 44 1.47 -17.77 -11.42
CA LEU A 44 2.27 -16.61 -11.81
C LEU A 44 2.16 -16.40 -13.30
N GLU A 45 1.70 -15.24 -13.67
CA GLU A 45 1.59 -14.80 -15.06
C GLU A 45 2.56 -13.64 -15.31
N THR A 46 3.06 -13.57 -16.53
CA THR A 46 3.93 -12.49 -16.99
C THR A 46 3.34 -11.90 -18.26
N CYS A 47 3.04 -10.62 -18.21
CA CYS A 47 2.62 -9.84 -19.36
C CYS A 47 3.78 -8.94 -19.83
N VAL A 48 4.21 -9.09 -21.08
CA VAL A 48 5.19 -8.19 -21.70
C VAL A 48 4.43 -7.07 -22.40
N VAL A 49 4.80 -5.83 -22.12
CA VAL A 49 4.18 -4.64 -22.70
C VAL A 49 5.11 -4.10 -23.78
N GLU A 50 4.70 -4.24 -25.03
CA GLU A 50 5.48 -3.80 -26.20
C GLU A 50 5.14 -2.37 -26.65
N GLU A 51 3.92 -1.90 -26.30
CA GLU A 51 3.44 -0.58 -26.68
C GLU A 51 4.16 0.51 -25.86
N PRO A 52 4.56 1.64 -26.47
CA PRO A 52 5.19 2.74 -25.77
C PRO A 52 4.19 3.46 -24.86
N PHE A 53 4.62 3.78 -23.65
CA PHE A 53 3.86 4.57 -22.70
C PHE A 53 4.78 5.52 -21.90
N GLU A 54 4.21 6.58 -21.39
CA GLU A 54 4.88 7.56 -20.52
C GLU A 54 4.17 7.72 -19.17
N ASN A 55 2.93 7.24 -19.09
CA ASN A 55 2.10 7.30 -17.89
C ASN A 55 1.81 5.90 -17.37
N ILE A 56 1.70 5.78 -16.05
CA ILE A 56 1.43 4.51 -15.36
C ILE A 56 0.24 4.71 -14.43
N GLU A 57 -0.79 3.87 -14.58
CA GLU A 57 -1.98 3.84 -13.73
C GLU A 57 -2.21 2.43 -13.23
N ILE A 58 -2.22 2.26 -11.90
CA ILE A 58 -2.38 0.96 -11.25
C ILE A 58 -3.53 1.06 -10.25
N GLN A 59 -4.50 0.16 -10.38
CA GLN A 59 -5.62 0.04 -9.46
C GLN A 59 -5.73 -1.40 -8.99
N THR A 60 -5.53 -1.61 -7.68
CA THR A 60 -5.60 -2.93 -7.04
C THR A 60 -6.44 -2.85 -5.77
N ASP A 61 -6.89 -4.00 -5.27
CA ASP A 61 -7.61 -4.05 -3.99
C ASP A 61 -6.68 -4.31 -2.81
N TRP A 62 -5.96 -5.42 -2.81
CA TRP A 62 -5.16 -5.87 -1.65
C TRP A 62 -3.75 -6.34 -2.00
N GLN A 63 -3.40 -6.34 -3.27
CA GLN A 63 -2.09 -6.73 -3.76
C GLN A 63 -1.04 -5.66 -3.44
N ASP A 64 0.11 -6.10 -2.99
CA ASP A 64 1.28 -5.23 -2.90
C ASP A 64 1.77 -4.86 -4.30
N ILE A 65 2.17 -3.61 -4.47
CA ILE A 65 2.64 -3.08 -5.75
C ILE A 65 4.12 -2.73 -5.61
N ARG A 66 4.93 -3.32 -6.46
CA ARG A 66 6.37 -3.11 -6.46
C ARG A 66 6.87 -2.76 -7.84
N LEU A 67 7.53 -1.62 -7.96
CA LEU A 67 8.25 -1.24 -9.17
C LEU A 67 9.71 -1.69 -9.03
N LEU A 68 10.26 -2.28 -10.07
CA LEU A 68 11.66 -2.71 -10.14
C LEU A 68 12.27 -2.28 -11.47
N PRO A 69 13.55 -1.91 -11.52
CA PRO A 69 14.21 -1.62 -12.77
C PRO A 69 14.30 -2.89 -13.64
N SER A 70 14.04 -2.74 -14.93
CA SER A 70 14.17 -3.80 -15.91
C SER A 70 15.61 -3.85 -16.43
N GLU A 71 16.20 -5.04 -16.54
CA GLU A 71 17.49 -5.24 -17.15
C GLU A 71 17.45 -5.12 -18.70
N THR A 72 16.24 -5.08 -19.25
CA THR A 72 15.98 -4.98 -20.70
C THR A 72 15.13 -3.74 -20.99
N PRO A 73 15.11 -3.23 -22.23
CA PRO A 73 14.24 -2.12 -22.59
C PRO A 73 12.74 -2.46 -22.58
N GLU A 74 12.39 -3.70 -22.28
CA GLU A 74 11.01 -4.17 -22.22
C GLU A 74 10.38 -3.93 -20.85
N CYS A 75 9.10 -3.56 -20.84
CA CYS A 75 8.29 -3.53 -19.64
C CYS A 75 7.65 -4.91 -19.41
N LYS A 76 7.74 -5.42 -18.18
CA LYS A 76 7.11 -6.69 -17.79
C LYS A 76 6.28 -6.48 -16.54
N VAL A 77 5.06 -6.99 -16.55
CA VAL A 77 4.17 -7.02 -15.39
C VAL A 77 4.04 -8.48 -14.96
N VAL A 78 4.45 -8.77 -13.74
CA VAL A 78 4.35 -10.10 -13.13
C VAL A 78 3.31 -10.04 -12.02
N TYR A 79 2.34 -10.92 -12.07
CA TYR A 79 1.26 -11.01 -11.08
C TYR A 79 0.82 -12.45 -10.86
N ALA A 80 0.14 -12.71 -9.78
CA ALA A 80 -0.43 -14.02 -9.47
C ALA A 80 -1.95 -13.97 -9.62
N GLY A 81 -2.47 -14.62 -10.65
CA GLY A 81 -3.90 -14.65 -10.99
C GLY A 81 -4.54 -16.02 -10.76
N ASN A 82 -5.86 -16.07 -10.78
CA ASN A 82 -6.65 -17.30 -10.80
C ASN A 82 -8.04 -17.03 -11.41
N GLU A 83 -8.93 -18.02 -11.39
CA GLU A 83 -10.30 -17.89 -11.94
C GLU A 83 -11.14 -16.77 -11.27
N THR A 84 -10.81 -16.37 -10.03
CA THR A 84 -11.57 -15.37 -9.28
C THR A 84 -10.86 -14.01 -9.20
N LEU A 85 -9.56 -13.96 -9.47
CA LEU A 85 -8.75 -12.74 -9.50
C LEU A 85 -8.11 -12.60 -10.87
N THR A 86 -8.59 -11.67 -11.65
CA THR A 86 -8.12 -11.40 -13.01
C THR A 86 -7.43 -10.05 -13.08
N TYR A 87 -6.45 -9.94 -13.97
CA TYR A 87 -5.71 -8.71 -14.21
C TYR A 87 -5.93 -8.25 -15.64
N THR A 88 -6.18 -6.96 -15.80
CA THR A 88 -6.19 -6.30 -17.09
C THR A 88 -4.94 -5.43 -17.18
N VAL A 89 -4.02 -5.78 -18.10
CA VAL A 89 -2.81 -5.03 -18.42
C VAL A 89 -2.91 -4.55 -19.84
N LYS A 90 -2.96 -3.23 -20.07
CA LYS A 90 -3.09 -2.64 -21.41
C LYS A 90 -2.50 -1.24 -21.47
N VAL A 91 -2.11 -0.81 -22.66
CA VAL A 91 -1.73 0.58 -22.93
C VAL A 91 -2.87 1.29 -23.64
N GLU A 92 -3.35 2.37 -23.06
CA GLU A 92 -4.39 3.21 -23.64
C GLU A 92 -3.93 4.67 -23.64
N SER A 93 -3.90 5.29 -24.80
CA SER A 93 -3.52 6.71 -24.95
C SER A 93 -2.16 7.06 -24.29
N GLY A 94 -1.16 6.17 -24.40
CA GLY A 94 0.16 6.38 -23.80
C GLY A 94 0.21 6.16 -22.28
N THR A 95 -0.81 5.53 -21.71
CA THR A 95 -0.90 5.16 -20.28
C THR A 95 -0.92 3.64 -20.16
N LEU A 96 0.05 3.07 -19.44
CA LEU A 96 0.01 1.67 -19.00
C LEU A 96 -1.00 1.58 -17.86
N LYS A 97 -2.08 0.85 -18.09
CA LYS A 97 -3.14 0.60 -17.11
C LYS A 97 -3.10 -0.83 -16.61
N ILE A 98 -3.08 -0.98 -15.29
CA ILE A 98 -3.11 -2.27 -14.61
C ILE A 98 -4.27 -2.22 -13.61
N ASN A 99 -5.29 -3.04 -13.86
CA ASN A 99 -6.46 -3.13 -12.99
C ASN A 99 -6.65 -4.57 -12.54
N THR A 100 -7.06 -4.74 -11.30
CA THR A 100 -7.51 -6.03 -10.77
C THR A 100 -9.03 -6.06 -10.72
N GLU A 101 -9.59 -7.20 -11.09
CA GLU A 101 -11.02 -7.49 -10.95
C GLU A 101 -11.18 -8.77 -10.16
N GLU A 102 -11.89 -8.68 -9.04
CA GLU A 102 -12.18 -9.82 -8.19
C GLU A 102 -13.64 -10.26 -8.36
N HIS A 103 -13.83 -11.50 -8.82
CA HIS A 103 -15.14 -12.10 -9.05
C HIS A 103 -15.45 -13.17 -7.99
N ARG A 104 -15.50 -12.77 -6.70
CA ARG A 104 -15.84 -13.69 -5.60
C ARG A 104 -17.30 -13.58 -5.24
N GLU A 105 -17.96 -14.73 -5.18
CA GLU A 105 -19.28 -14.84 -4.56
C GLU A 105 -19.16 -14.72 -3.03
N TRP A 106 -20.13 -14.13 -2.36
CA TRP A 106 -20.09 -13.87 -0.92
C TRP A 106 -19.77 -15.08 -0.04
N TYR A 107 -20.17 -16.30 -0.44
CA TYR A 107 -19.89 -17.53 0.29
C TYR A 107 -18.44 -18.01 0.14
N GLN A 108 -17.73 -17.57 -0.88
CA GLN A 108 -16.31 -17.88 -1.08
C GLN A 108 -15.43 -17.15 -0.06
N TYR A 109 -15.87 -16.01 0.47
CA TYR A 109 -15.18 -15.32 1.58
C TYR A 109 -15.20 -16.13 2.88
N LEU A 110 -16.16 -17.05 3.07
CA LEU A 110 -16.26 -17.90 4.26
C LEU A 110 -15.44 -19.20 4.15
N SER A 111 -15.09 -19.61 2.95
CA SER A 111 -14.43 -20.90 2.69
C SER A 111 -12.96 -20.79 2.29
N ASN A 112 -12.51 -19.63 1.82
CA ASN A 112 -11.16 -19.43 1.31
C ASN A 112 -10.31 -18.67 2.32
N PHE A 113 -9.69 -19.40 3.24
CA PHE A 113 -8.60 -18.88 4.04
C PHE A 113 -7.30 -19.01 3.24
N ASN A 114 -6.85 -17.92 2.63
CA ASN A 114 -5.55 -17.87 1.96
C ASN A 114 -4.48 -17.59 3.00
N PHE A 115 -3.70 -18.60 3.34
CA PHE A 115 -2.52 -18.44 4.19
C PHE A 115 -1.27 -18.58 3.31
N GLY A 116 -0.67 -17.43 2.95
CA GLY A 116 0.71 -17.39 2.46
C GLY A 116 0.94 -17.37 0.95
N ASP A 117 -0.06 -17.10 0.13
CA ASP A 117 0.16 -16.90 -1.30
C ASP A 117 0.48 -15.41 -1.58
N TYR A 118 1.66 -15.16 -2.12
CA TYR A 118 2.10 -13.84 -2.54
C TYR A 118 1.37 -13.45 -3.82
N THR A 119 0.55 -12.43 -3.73
CA THR A 119 -0.22 -11.89 -4.86
C THR A 119 0.28 -10.51 -5.26
N ASP A 120 1.59 -10.29 -5.13
CA ASP A 120 2.23 -9.03 -5.49
C ASP A 120 2.07 -8.76 -6.99
N VAL A 121 1.86 -7.50 -7.32
CA VAL A 121 2.00 -6.98 -8.69
C VAL A 121 3.37 -6.35 -8.80
N THR A 122 4.25 -6.99 -9.55
CA THR A 122 5.61 -6.50 -9.78
C THR A 122 5.74 -5.97 -11.20
N LEU A 123 6.09 -4.69 -11.31
CA LEU A 123 6.38 -4.03 -12.58
C LEU A 123 7.88 -3.91 -12.77
N TYR A 124 8.40 -4.57 -13.78
CA TYR A 124 9.76 -4.36 -14.27
C TYR A 124 9.71 -3.29 -15.35
N LEU A 125 10.27 -2.12 -15.07
CA LEU A 125 10.20 -0.95 -15.92
C LEU A 125 11.58 -0.55 -16.42
N PRO A 126 11.74 -0.20 -17.70
CA PRO A 126 12.95 0.47 -18.17
C PRO A 126 13.24 1.74 -17.37
N GLU A 127 14.51 1.98 -17.09
CA GLU A 127 14.94 3.24 -16.44
C GLU A 127 14.83 4.39 -17.44
N LYS A 128 13.85 5.23 -17.27
CA LYS A 128 13.62 6.47 -18.02
C LYS A 128 12.79 7.46 -17.19
N ASP A 129 12.68 8.68 -17.69
CA ASP A 129 11.75 9.66 -17.13
C ASP A 129 10.33 9.34 -17.56
N TYR A 130 9.42 9.20 -16.60
CA TYR A 130 7.99 9.01 -16.81
C TYR A 130 7.22 10.29 -16.55
N GLN A 131 6.10 10.50 -17.26
CA GLN A 131 5.28 11.70 -17.07
C GLN A 131 4.44 11.59 -15.78
N SER A 132 3.81 10.46 -15.54
CA SER A 132 3.01 10.32 -14.32
C SER A 132 3.00 8.90 -13.78
N LEU A 133 2.89 8.81 -12.44
CA LEU A 133 2.59 7.59 -11.72
C LEU A 133 1.32 7.80 -10.91
N SER A 134 0.29 7.02 -11.18
CA SER A 134 -0.95 6.97 -10.39
C SER A 134 -1.16 5.56 -9.86
N VAL A 135 -1.19 5.41 -8.53
CA VAL A 135 -1.41 4.13 -7.87
C VAL A 135 -2.54 4.27 -6.87
N SER A 136 -3.51 3.37 -6.95
CA SER A 136 -4.61 3.27 -5.98
C SER A 136 -4.78 1.84 -5.52
N THR A 137 -4.75 1.62 -4.21
CA THR A 137 -4.99 0.30 -3.60
C THR A 137 -5.87 0.43 -2.36
N SER A 138 -6.61 -0.62 -2.02
CA SER A 138 -7.36 -0.64 -0.76
C SER A 138 -6.47 -1.04 0.42
N SER A 139 -5.63 -2.07 0.29
CA SER A 139 -4.85 -2.59 1.43
C SER A 139 -3.41 -2.99 1.09
N GLY A 140 -3.03 -2.99 -0.17
CA GLY A 140 -1.68 -3.31 -0.61
C GLY A 140 -0.65 -2.24 -0.26
N ASN A 141 0.58 -2.64 -0.04
CA ASN A 141 1.70 -1.72 0.10
C ASN A 141 2.20 -1.29 -1.28
N VAL A 142 2.71 -0.08 -1.39
CA VAL A 142 3.27 0.46 -2.63
C VAL A 142 4.74 0.80 -2.41
N ILE A 143 5.62 0.24 -3.24
CA ILE A 143 7.06 0.46 -3.16
C ILE A 143 7.57 0.95 -4.53
N VAL A 144 8.05 2.19 -4.55
CA VAL A 144 8.65 2.84 -5.73
C VAL A 144 10.10 3.20 -5.40
N PRO A 145 11.08 2.47 -5.96
CA PRO A 145 12.49 2.67 -5.63
C PRO A 145 13.09 3.94 -6.29
N GLU A 146 14.30 4.29 -5.87
CA GLU A 146 15.04 5.49 -6.28
C GLU A 146 15.48 5.51 -7.75
N SER A 147 15.46 4.34 -8.42
CA SER A 147 15.88 4.20 -9.83
C SER A 147 14.94 4.86 -10.83
N PHE A 148 13.81 5.39 -10.40
CA PHE A 148 12.83 6.01 -11.29
C PHE A 148 12.70 7.52 -11.09
N SER A 149 12.21 8.18 -12.13
CA SER A 149 11.89 9.61 -12.15
C SER A 149 10.51 9.83 -12.77
N PHE A 150 9.71 10.69 -12.13
CA PHE A 150 8.36 11.04 -12.58
C PHE A 150 8.19 12.56 -12.63
N ALA A 151 7.46 13.06 -13.64
CA ALA A 151 7.06 14.46 -13.64
C ALA A 151 5.97 14.73 -12.58
N SER A 152 5.10 13.75 -12.29
CA SER A 152 4.14 13.83 -11.19
C SER A 152 3.85 12.45 -10.60
N ALA A 153 3.46 12.39 -9.32
CA ALA A 153 3.08 11.12 -8.66
C ALA A 153 1.85 11.29 -7.76
N SER A 154 0.93 10.32 -7.84
CA SER A 154 -0.23 10.22 -6.97
C SER A 154 -0.37 8.80 -6.44
N LEU A 155 -0.17 8.62 -5.13
CA LEU A 155 -0.25 7.32 -4.46
C LEU A 155 -1.39 7.36 -3.44
N LYS A 156 -2.32 6.40 -3.54
CA LYS A 156 -3.45 6.31 -2.61
C LYS A 156 -3.61 4.89 -2.08
N ALA A 157 -3.72 4.77 -0.76
CA ALA A 157 -4.07 3.52 -0.09
C ALA A 157 -5.14 3.76 0.98
N ASN A 158 -5.95 2.75 1.26
CA ASN A 158 -6.81 2.83 2.44
C ASN A 158 -6.06 2.32 3.69
N SER A 159 -5.38 1.18 3.61
CA SER A 159 -4.67 0.60 4.77
C SER A 159 -3.21 0.22 4.49
N GLY A 160 -2.75 0.38 3.28
CA GLY A 160 -1.37 0.05 2.87
C GLY A 160 -0.35 1.14 3.18
N ASN A 161 0.89 0.74 3.31
CA ASN A 161 2.01 1.67 3.42
C ASN A 161 2.45 2.14 2.03
N LEU A 162 2.82 3.40 1.93
CA LEU A 162 3.29 4.02 0.70
C LEU A 162 4.76 4.41 0.86
N SER A 163 5.63 3.84 0.05
CA SER A 163 7.07 4.14 0.04
C SER A 163 7.48 4.65 -1.34
N LEU A 164 7.73 5.94 -1.45
CA LEU A 164 8.20 6.60 -2.66
C LEU A 164 9.64 7.11 -2.44
N LEU A 165 10.60 6.44 -3.06
CA LEU A 165 12.00 6.82 -3.05
C LEU A 165 12.44 7.45 -4.38
N ALA A 166 11.57 7.39 -5.38
CA ALA A 166 11.80 7.94 -6.72
C ALA A 166 11.79 9.48 -6.72
N ALA A 167 12.52 10.06 -7.65
CA ALA A 167 12.48 11.49 -7.88
C ALA A 167 11.13 11.92 -8.50
N VAL A 168 10.56 13.02 -8.02
CA VAL A 168 9.34 13.64 -8.58
C VAL A 168 9.61 15.11 -8.83
N SER A 169 9.66 15.51 -10.11
CA SER A 169 10.01 16.89 -10.47
C SER A 169 8.86 17.89 -10.33
N GLY A 170 7.62 17.43 -10.34
CA GLY A 170 6.41 18.23 -10.15
C GLY A 170 5.64 17.80 -8.88
N ASP A 171 4.32 17.82 -8.97
CA ASP A 171 3.46 17.61 -7.81
C ASP A 171 3.44 16.16 -7.34
N LEU A 172 3.55 15.98 -6.02
CA LEU A 172 3.43 14.71 -5.33
C LEU A 172 2.22 14.73 -4.39
N ASN A 173 1.30 13.78 -4.59
CA ASN A 173 0.20 13.51 -3.67
C ASN A 173 0.31 12.07 -3.14
N ALA A 174 0.37 11.89 -1.81
CA ALA A 174 0.37 10.58 -1.18
C ALA A 174 -0.62 10.53 -0.01
N GLU A 175 -1.61 9.67 -0.09
CA GLU A 175 -2.71 9.59 0.86
C GLU A 175 -2.90 8.14 1.35
N SER A 176 -3.00 7.94 2.67
CA SER A 176 -3.40 6.68 3.27
C SER A 176 -4.36 6.92 4.45
N SER A 177 -5.33 6.04 4.66
CA SER A 177 -6.18 6.17 5.86
C SER A 177 -5.48 5.64 7.11
N SER A 178 -4.68 4.57 7.00
CA SER A 178 -4.06 3.92 8.18
C SER A 178 -2.61 3.49 7.98
N GLY A 179 -2.05 3.66 6.79
CA GLY A 179 -0.67 3.26 6.47
C GLY A 179 0.36 4.35 6.76
N GLU A 180 1.59 3.93 6.93
CA GLU A 180 2.74 4.82 6.93
C GLU A 180 3.00 5.36 5.52
N ILE A 181 3.38 6.63 5.43
CA ILE A 181 3.81 7.24 4.17
C ILE A 181 5.27 7.65 4.31
N LYS A 182 6.11 7.08 3.48
CA LYS A 182 7.54 7.42 3.37
C LYS A 182 7.81 8.07 2.02
N VAL A 183 8.36 9.28 2.04
CA VAL A 183 8.85 10.00 0.86
C VAL A 183 10.31 10.35 1.07
N GLU A 184 11.19 9.86 0.20
CA GLU A 184 12.62 10.12 0.26
C GLU A 184 13.16 10.29 -1.15
N GLY A 185 14.00 11.28 -1.41
CA GLY A 185 14.73 11.33 -2.67
C GLY A 185 14.21 12.30 -3.73
N GLY A 186 14.04 13.58 -3.40
CA GLY A 186 14.05 14.62 -4.44
C GLY A 186 12.70 15.00 -5.03
N ALA A 187 11.64 15.04 -4.24
CA ALA A 187 10.42 15.72 -4.66
C ALA A 187 10.64 17.23 -4.66
N SER A 188 10.36 17.90 -5.80
CA SER A 188 10.70 19.31 -6.01
C SER A 188 9.50 20.21 -6.38
N GLY A 189 8.34 19.65 -6.73
CA GLY A 189 7.09 20.40 -6.87
C GLY A 189 6.35 20.58 -5.54
N ASN A 190 5.03 20.67 -5.57
CA ASN A 190 4.25 20.69 -4.33
C ASN A 190 4.12 19.30 -3.77
N ILE A 191 4.39 19.15 -2.48
CA ILE A 191 4.21 17.89 -1.76
C ILE A 191 2.97 17.97 -0.88
N HIS A 192 2.02 17.08 -1.12
CA HIS A 192 0.89 16.83 -0.24
C HIS A 192 0.92 15.39 0.25
N VAL A 193 1.09 15.20 1.57
CA VAL A 193 1.05 13.88 2.21
C VAL A 193 0.07 13.88 3.35
N GLN A 194 -0.82 12.89 3.36
CA GLN A 194 -1.86 12.77 4.37
C GLN A 194 -2.09 11.34 4.81
N THR A 195 -2.14 11.12 6.12
CA THR A 195 -2.60 9.84 6.69
C THR A 195 -3.56 10.06 7.86
N GLY A 196 -4.45 9.08 8.09
CA GLY A 196 -5.32 9.11 9.26
C GLY A 196 -4.60 8.68 10.53
N SER A 197 -3.94 7.52 10.52
CA SER A 197 -3.34 6.93 11.73
C SER A 197 -1.90 6.47 11.55
N GLY A 198 -1.32 6.63 10.40
CA GLY A 198 0.06 6.25 10.10
C GLY A 198 1.06 7.35 10.43
N ASN A 199 2.33 6.99 10.42
CA ASN A 199 3.41 7.96 10.50
C ASN A 199 3.71 8.54 9.11
N LEU A 200 4.20 9.78 9.10
CA LEU A 200 4.73 10.44 7.91
C LEU A 200 6.25 10.61 8.07
N LEU A 201 7.00 10.07 7.12
CA LEU A 201 8.45 10.19 7.05
C LEU A 201 8.81 10.87 5.73
N LEU A 202 9.28 12.12 5.81
CA LEU A 202 9.74 12.87 4.65
C LEU A 202 11.21 13.18 4.82
N LYS A 203 12.00 12.90 3.78
CA LYS A 203 13.45 13.08 3.87
C LYS A 203 14.04 13.52 2.52
N GLN A 204 15.00 14.47 2.60
CA GLN A 204 15.79 14.91 1.45
C GLN A 204 14.93 15.43 0.30
N CYS A 205 13.96 16.29 0.57
CA CYS A 205 13.08 16.90 -0.42
C CYS A 205 13.33 18.42 -0.51
N SER A 206 13.20 18.97 -1.74
CA SER A 206 13.35 20.41 -1.98
C SER A 206 12.11 20.97 -2.69
N PRO A 207 10.93 20.91 -2.05
CA PRO A 207 9.66 21.25 -2.68
C PRO A 207 9.46 22.76 -2.87
N GLU A 208 8.54 23.12 -3.77
CA GLU A 208 7.99 24.49 -3.80
C GLU A 208 7.23 24.77 -2.48
N SER A 209 6.31 23.88 -2.11
CA SER A 209 5.63 23.90 -0.82
C SER A 209 5.40 22.48 -0.32
N MET A 210 5.28 22.31 1.00
CA MET A 210 5.01 21.01 1.63
C MET A 210 3.85 21.09 2.61
N GLN A 211 2.91 20.16 2.47
CA GLN A 211 1.85 19.95 3.45
C GLN A 211 1.87 18.48 3.92
N ALA A 212 2.07 18.25 5.22
CA ALA A 212 2.06 16.95 5.85
C ALA A 212 1.00 16.91 6.95
N VAL A 213 0.03 16.01 6.84
CA VAL A 213 -1.12 15.91 7.76
C VAL A 213 -1.28 14.51 8.26
N SER A 214 -1.29 14.32 9.59
CA SER A 214 -1.69 13.06 10.22
C SER A 214 -2.72 13.33 11.31
N SER A 215 -3.73 12.47 11.46
CA SER A 215 -4.67 12.63 12.58
C SER A 215 -4.12 12.07 13.89
N SER A 216 -3.38 10.96 13.85
CA SER A 216 -2.89 10.27 15.07
C SER A 216 -1.46 9.74 14.98
N GLY A 217 -0.76 9.95 13.89
CA GLY A 217 0.62 9.48 13.71
C GLY A 217 1.65 10.57 13.91
N ASN A 218 2.89 10.15 14.08
CA ASN A 218 4.03 11.06 14.15
C ASN A 218 4.40 11.58 12.76
N VAL A 219 4.92 12.79 12.71
CA VAL A 219 5.43 13.39 11.48
C VAL A 219 6.92 13.68 11.68
N SER A 220 7.75 13.03 10.89
CA SER A 220 9.20 13.27 10.85
C SER A 220 9.58 13.85 9.49
N ALA A 221 10.13 15.03 9.48
CA ALA A 221 10.62 15.71 8.28
C ALA A 221 12.09 16.11 8.49
N THR A 222 12.96 15.58 7.66
CA THR A 222 14.42 15.76 7.79
C THR A 222 15.03 16.17 6.46
N ASP A 223 15.92 17.15 6.48
CA ASP A 223 16.58 17.70 5.28
C ASP A 223 15.57 18.18 4.23
N ILE A 224 14.57 18.94 4.66
CA ILE A 224 13.54 19.54 3.79
C ILE A 224 13.89 21.03 3.56
N VAL A 225 14.05 21.41 2.29
CA VAL A 225 14.28 22.81 1.91
C VAL A 225 13.15 23.28 0.99
N ALA A 226 12.12 23.89 1.56
CA ALA A 226 10.96 24.37 0.82
C ALA A 226 11.15 25.82 0.38
N LYS A 227 10.86 26.15 -0.87
CA LYS A 227 11.01 27.52 -1.39
C LYS A 227 9.96 28.48 -0.81
N GLN A 228 8.75 27.97 -0.57
CA GLN A 228 7.65 28.77 -0.04
C GLN A 228 7.37 28.42 1.42
N GLY A 229 6.62 27.37 1.68
CA GLY A 229 6.20 27.06 3.04
C GLY A 229 6.16 25.57 3.36
N ILE A 230 6.32 25.28 4.65
CA ILE A 230 6.13 23.97 5.25
C ILE A 230 4.93 24.05 6.22
N VAL A 231 3.92 23.23 5.99
CA VAL A 231 2.76 23.08 6.87
C VAL A 231 2.70 21.67 7.39
N ILE A 232 2.87 21.48 8.70
CA ILE A 232 2.78 20.18 9.36
C ILE A 232 1.62 20.21 10.36
N LYS A 233 0.72 19.24 10.26
CA LYS A 233 -0.41 19.11 11.19
C LYS A 233 -0.53 17.68 11.70
N THR A 234 -0.60 17.52 13.03
CA THR A 234 -0.98 16.23 13.64
C THR A 234 -1.98 16.45 14.77
N GLY A 235 -2.91 15.51 14.94
CA GLY A 235 -3.87 15.56 16.04
C GLY A 235 -3.24 15.12 17.35
N SER A 236 -2.59 13.95 17.39
CA SER A 236 -2.07 13.34 18.62
C SER A 236 -0.65 12.80 18.51
N GLY A 237 0.07 13.12 17.46
CA GLY A 237 1.43 12.65 17.23
C GLY A 237 2.50 13.67 17.61
N GLU A 238 3.73 13.19 17.64
CA GLU A 238 4.92 14.03 17.77
C GLU A 238 5.33 14.57 16.38
N VAL A 239 5.81 15.84 16.36
CA VAL A 239 6.39 16.45 15.17
C VAL A 239 7.88 16.62 15.36
N ASN A 240 8.66 15.99 14.51
CA ASN A 240 10.12 16.15 14.47
C ASN A 240 10.51 16.76 13.13
N LEU A 241 10.96 18.02 13.17
CA LEU A 241 11.49 18.74 12.02
C LEU A 241 12.97 19.02 12.27
N SER A 242 13.86 18.47 11.44
CA SER A 242 15.30 18.61 11.58
C SER A 242 15.97 18.97 10.27
N SER A 243 17.05 19.76 10.33
CA SER A 243 17.85 20.18 9.17
C SER A 243 16.99 20.72 8.01
N SER A 244 15.92 21.46 8.34
CA SER A 244 14.93 21.90 7.36
C SER A 244 14.79 23.41 7.35
N ASP A 245 14.49 23.99 6.18
CA ASP A 245 14.35 25.42 5.96
C ASP A 245 13.14 25.71 5.06
N ALA A 246 12.48 26.83 5.30
CA ALA A 246 11.35 27.31 4.51
C ALA A 246 11.13 28.82 4.73
N SER A 247 10.52 29.48 3.74
CA SER A 247 10.13 30.92 3.90
C SER A 247 9.04 31.10 4.96
N GLU A 248 8.16 30.10 5.12
CA GLU A 248 7.10 30.07 6.13
C GLU A 248 6.99 28.66 6.75
N LEU A 249 6.90 28.60 8.08
CA LEU A 249 6.75 27.35 8.80
C LEU A 249 5.52 27.39 9.70
N THR A 250 4.59 26.48 9.48
CA THR A 250 3.41 26.29 10.33
C THR A 250 3.39 24.87 10.86
N ILE A 251 3.50 24.71 12.19
CA ILE A 251 3.34 23.41 12.86
C ILE A 251 2.16 23.49 13.81
N THR A 252 1.24 22.52 13.70
CA THR A 252 0.06 22.44 14.58
C THR A 252 -0.07 21.02 15.12
N THR A 253 -0.13 20.89 16.43
CA THR A 253 -0.49 19.64 17.12
C THR A 253 -1.57 19.93 18.15
N SER A 254 -2.53 19.02 18.33
CA SER A 254 -3.62 19.20 19.30
C SER A 254 -3.32 18.55 20.65
N SER A 255 -2.66 17.41 20.67
CA SER A 255 -2.33 16.65 21.90
C SER A 255 -0.94 16.00 21.83
N GLY A 256 -0.08 16.49 20.99
CA GLY A 256 1.31 16.04 20.82
C GLY A 256 2.34 17.10 21.21
N SER A 257 3.61 16.76 20.97
CA SER A 257 4.79 17.64 21.18
C SER A 257 5.57 17.82 19.90
#